data_e2088ed49f95a24749883953be511b19
#
_entry.id   e2088ed49f95a24749883953be511b19
#
_cell.length_a   1.000
_cell.length_b   1.000
_cell.length_c   1.000
_cell.angle_alpha   90.00
_cell.angle_beta   90.00
_cell.angle_gamma   90.00
#
_symmetry.space_group_name_H-M   'P 1'
#
loop_
_entity.id
_entity.type
_entity.pdbx_description
1 polymer ?
#
loop_
_entity_poly.entity_id
_entity_poly.type
_entity_poly.pdbx_seq_one_letter_code
_entity_poly.pdbx_strand_id
1 'polypeptide(L)'
;MKKIFSYIGITTLALMSFMITFKTTAVIKETDEIMIKINEEKQKYEKEPIDAKIEENKIIPGQYGKKINIEKTYDQMKKLGKYNPKYYVYEQIKPKLSIEDTYDKYIESATPKKNEISIILNLTENIELKEIEKLIKNQNIEVIILKDNKPIIENNYFTQDNNYCYIEEENESKLKECAKQNKHTIKKHDIKNNLLKNIKQTISNGKIISIEINNMTIKELELTINYIKNKGYKIVKIQELLSEKNTN
;
A
#
# COMPACT_ATOMS: atom_id res chain seq x y z
N MET A 1 -16.60 -58.89 24.68
CA MET A 1 -15.42 -58.22 25.26
C MET A 1 -14.15 -58.39 24.41
N LYS A 2 -13.72 -59.59 24.01
CA LYS A 2 -12.48 -59.76 23.21
C LYS A 2 -12.38 -58.93 21.93
N LYS A 3 -13.48 -58.78 21.17
CA LYS A 3 -13.47 -57.96 19.92
C LYS A 3 -13.27 -56.48 20.17
N ILE A 4 -13.79 -55.90 21.27
CA ILE A 4 -13.63 -54.48 21.62
C ILE A 4 -12.16 -54.16 21.96
N PHE A 5 -11.51 -55.02 22.72
CA PHE A 5 -10.08 -54.89 23.05
C PHE A 5 -9.18 -54.95 21.81
N SER A 6 -9.55 -55.79 20.83
CA SER A 6 -8.83 -55.88 19.55
C SER A 6 -8.94 -54.58 18.74
N TYR A 7 -10.11 -53.97 18.68
CA TYR A 7 -10.29 -52.68 17.98
C TYR A 7 -9.53 -51.53 18.67
N ILE A 8 -9.55 -51.48 20.01
CA ILE A 8 -8.80 -50.49 20.78
C ILE A 8 -7.30 -50.65 20.51
N GLY A 9 -6.76 -51.87 20.51
CA GLY A 9 -5.37 -52.14 20.22
C GLY A 9 -4.94 -51.68 18.81
N ILE A 10 -5.77 -51.95 17.79
CA ILE A 10 -5.50 -51.56 16.40
C ILE A 10 -5.52 -50.03 16.25
N THR A 11 -6.51 -49.35 16.86
CA THR A 11 -6.59 -47.87 16.81
C THR A 11 -5.41 -47.22 17.52
N THR A 12 -4.97 -47.76 18.65
CA THR A 12 -3.81 -47.24 19.38
C THR A 12 -2.51 -47.40 18.58
N LEU A 13 -2.32 -48.58 17.95
CA LEU A 13 -1.17 -48.83 17.06
C LEU A 13 -1.17 -47.90 15.85
N ALA A 14 -2.32 -47.67 15.23
CA ALA A 14 -2.45 -46.74 14.10
C ALA A 14 -2.11 -45.30 14.50
N LEU A 15 -2.59 -44.83 15.66
CA LEU A 15 -2.27 -43.50 16.19
C LEU A 15 -0.76 -43.35 16.52
N MET A 16 -0.16 -44.37 17.18
CA MET A 16 1.28 -44.37 17.45
C MET A 16 2.12 -44.35 16.18
N SER A 17 1.76 -45.16 15.19
CA SER A 17 2.43 -45.18 13.89
C SER A 17 2.34 -43.81 13.19
N PHE A 18 1.17 -43.20 13.21
CA PHE A 18 0.97 -41.86 12.66
C PHE A 18 1.84 -40.81 13.37
N MET A 19 1.87 -40.81 14.71
CA MET A 19 2.70 -39.87 15.49
C MET A 19 4.20 -40.06 15.24
N ILE A 20 4.68 -41.30 15.11
CA ILE A 20 6.08 -41.60 14.81
C ILE A 20 6.42 -41.10 13.41
N THR A 21 5.59 -41.40 12.42
CA THR A 21 5.79 -40.95 11.04
C THR A 21 5.85 -39.41 10.96
N PHE A 22 4.90 -38.74 11.64
CA PHE A 22 4.85 -37.29 11.67
C PHE A 22 6.10 -36.65 12.27
N LYS A 23 6.55 -37.18 13.44
CA LYS A 23 7.78 -36.68 14.09
C LYS A 23 9.04 -36.96 13.24
N THR A 24 9.14 -38.15 12.64
CA THR A 24 10.29 -38.49 11.79
C THR A 24 10.37 -37.59 10.56
N THR A 25 9.22 -37.30 9.93
CA THR A 25 9.16 -36.38 8.78
C THR A 25 9.56 -34.96 9.17
N ALA A 26 9.15 -34.49 10.35
CA ALA A 26 9.53 -33.18 10.86
C ALA A 26 11.06 -33.08 11.09
N VAL A 27 11.65 -34.09 11.72
CA VAL A 27 13.12 -34.15 11.97
C VAL A 27 13.91 -34.17 10.65
N ILE A 28 13.48 -35.00 9.68
CA ILE A 28 14.13 -35.04 8.37
C ILE A 28 14.04 -33.68 7.66
N LYS A 29 12.91 -32.99 7.78
CA LYS A 29 12.73 -31.67 7.19
C LYS A 29 13.65 -30.63 7.85
N GLU A 30 13.79 -30.65 9.18
CA GLU A 30 14.64 -29.72 9.93
C GLU A 30 16.13 -29.91 9.65
N THR A 31 16.58 -31.14 9.37
CA THR A 31 17.99 -31.46 9.05
C THR A 31 18.34 -31.30 7.57
N ASP A 32 17.37 -30.99 6.72
CA ASP A 32 17.61 -30.76 5.30
C ASP A 32 18.41 -29.48 5.06
N GLU A 33 19.43 -29.53 4.21
CA GLU A 33 20.32 -28.40 3.91
C GLU A 33 19.57 -27.15 3.41
N ILE A 34 18.49 -27.36 2.66
CA ILE A 34 17.65 -26.25 2.17
C ILE A 34 16.95 -25.58 3.34
N MET A 35 16.39 -26.36 4.27
CA MET A 35 15.71 -25.83 5.45
C MET A 35 16.67 -25.10 6.38
N ILE A 36 17.86 -25.64 6.58
CA ILE A 36 18.91 -25.00 7.38
C ILE A 36 19.24 -23.64 6.78
N LYS A 37 19.54 -23.55 5.48
CA LYS A 37 19.82 -22.28 4.79
C LYS A 37 18.68 -21.28 4.85
N ILE A 38 17.41 -21.73 4.71
CA ILE A 38 16.26 -20.87 4.87
C ILE A 38 16.25 -20.25 6.26
N ASN A 39 16.47 -21.05 7.32
CA ASN A 39 16.45 -20.57 8.70
C ASN A 39 17.60 -19.61 9.01
N GLU A 40 18.77 -19.84 8.47
CA GLU A 40 19.96 -18.99 8.66
C GLU A 40 19.81 -17.64 7.96
N GLU A 41 19.20 -17.62 6.78
CA GLU A 41 19.18 -16.41 5.94
C GLU A 41 17.89 -15.61 5.98
N LYS A 42 16.77 -16.19 6.46
CA LYS A 42 15.44 -15.57 6.42
C LYS A 42 15.40 -14.14 6.96
N GLN A 43 16.11 -13.87 8.06
CA GLN A 43 16.14 -12.55 8.70
C GLN A 43 16.65 -11.44 7.76
N LYS A 44 17.51 -11.76 6.78
CA LYS A 44 18.01 -10.80 5.80
C LYS A 44 16.93 -10.30 4.84
N TYR A 45 15.84 -11.08 4.68
CA TYR A 45 14.79 -10.85 3.71
C TYR A 45 13.45 -10.47 4.35
N GLU A 46 13.30 -10.68 5.65
CA GLU A 46 12.15 -10.27 6.44
C GLU A 46 12.20 -8.75 6.74
N LYS A 47 11.04 -8.14 6.92
CA LYS A 47 10.92 -6.74 7.34
C LYS A 47 9.83 -6.63 8.38
N GLU A 48 10.14 -5.99 9.48
CA GLU A 48 9.15 -5.66 10.50
C GLU A 48 8.13 -4.65 9.96
N PRO A 49 6.87 -4.73 10.39
CA PRO A 49 5.88 -3.74 10.07
C PRO A 49 6.23 -2.40 10.73
N ILE A 50 5.83 -1.30 10.09
CA ILE A 50 5.98 0.05 10.63
C ILE A 50 4.58 0.56 10.90
N ASP A 51 4.30 0.89 12.17
CA ASP A 51 3.03 1.44 12.57
C ASP A 51 2.78 2.81 11.95
N ALA A 52 1.51 3.11 11.65
CA ALA A 52 1.10 4.45 11.26
C ALA A 52 1.44 5.43 12.40
N LYS A 53 1.76 6.67 12.04
CA LYS A 53 2.10 7.71 13.02
C LYS A 53 0.94 8.69 13.15
N ILE A 54 0.43 8.85 14.37
CA ILE A 54 -0.56 9.87 14.67
C ILE A 54 0.15 11.12 15.21
N GLU A 55 -0.17 12.27 14.62
CA GLU A 55 0.27 13.59 15.04
C GLU A 55 -0.99 14.45 15.24
N GLU A 56 -1.40 14.64 16.48
CA GLU A 56 -2.65 15.34 16.85
C GLU A 56 -3.89 14.73 16.16
N ASN A 57 -4.46 15.41 15.18
CA ASN A 57 -5.62 14.96 14.42
C ASN A 57 -5.27 14.40 13.03
N LYS A 58 -3.97 14.22 12.75
CA LYS A 58 -3.45 13.70 11.47
C LYS A 58 -2.89 12.30 11.64
N ILE A 59 -2.89 11.55 10.56
CA ILE A 59 -2.27 10.22 10.49
C ILE A 59 -1.41 10.12 9.22
N ILE A 60 -0.21 9.60 9.41
CA ILE A 60 0.70 9.21 8.33
C ILE A 60 0.62 7.70 8.23
N PRO A 61 0.30 7.11 7.07
CA PRO A 61 0.23 5.67 6.88
C PRO A 61 1.49 4.95 7.33
N GLY A 62 1.33 3.76 7.88
CA GLY A 62 2.42 2.86 8.20
C GLY A 62 2.94 2.08 6.98
N GLN A 63 3.51 0.91 7.25
CA GLN A 63 3.92 -0.04 6.22
C GLN A 63 3.79 -1.46 6.75
N TYR A 64 3.20 -2.35 5.95
CA TYR A 64 3.19 -3.77 6.26
C TYR A 64 4.60 -4.31 6.30
N GLY A 65 4.85 -5.19 7.27
CA GLY A 65 6.03 -6.04 7.29
C GLY A 65 5.88 -7.21 6.30
N LYS A 66 6.96 -7.94 6.11
CA LYS A 66 6.94 -9.21 5.39
C LYS A 66 7.74 -10.26 6.13
N LYS A 67 7.18 -11.45 6.28
CA LYS A 67 7.80 -12.60 6.88
C LYS A 67 7.84 -13.75 5.87
N ILE A 68 8.86 -14.59 5.97
CA ILE A 68 8.96 -15.76 5.11
C ILE A 68 8.04 -16.86 5.63
N ASN A 69 7.16 -17.37 4.77
CA ASN A 69 6.48 -18.63 5.01
C ASN A 69 7.46 -19.77 4.79
N ILE A 70 8.05 -20.25 5.88
CA ILE A 70 9.13 -21.26 5.85
C ILE A 70 8.68 -22.53 5.15
N GLU A 71 7.46 -23.01 5.44
CA GLU A 71 6.95 -24.25 4.86
C GLU A 71 6.75 -24.18 3.35
N LYS A 72 6.02 -23.15 2.89
CA LYS A 72 5.80 -22.95 1.45
C LYS A 72 7.11 -22.71 0.71
N THR A 73 8.03 -21.96 1.32
CA THR A 73 9.36 -21.70 0.75
C THR A 73 10.16 -22.98 0.62
N TYR A 74 10.21 -23.82 1.68
CA TYR A 74 10.90 -25.10 1.65
C TYR A 74 10.33 -26.02 0.59
N ASP A 75 9.01 -26.18 0.55
CA ASP A 75 8.33 -27.06 -0.42
C ASP A 75 8.61 -26.62 -1.87
N GLN A 76 8.68 -25.32 -2.11
CA GLN A 76 9.02 -24.77 -3.43
C GLN A 76 10.47 -25.02 -3.80
N MET A 77 11.41 -24.73 -2.89
CA MET A 77 12.86 -24.96 -3.11
C MET A 77 13.20 -26.44 -3.21
N LYS A 78 12.52 -27.29 -2.43
CA LYS A 78 12.71 -28.76 -2.46
C LYS A 78 12.32 -29.36 -3.80
N LYS A 79 11.20 -28.88 -4.42
CA LYS A 79 10.83 -29.28 -5.78
C LYS A 79 11.88 -28.90 -6.83
N LEU A 80 12.62 -27.82 -6.60
CA LEU A 80 13.69 -27.34 -7.49
C LEU A 80 15.04 -28.02 -7.18
N GLY A 81 15.14 -28.77 -6.09
CA GLY A 81 16.33 -29.47 -5.67
C GLY A 81 17.48 -28.57 -5.18
N LYS A 82 17.25 -27.27 -4.97
CA LYS A 82 18.28 -26.30 -4.56
C LYS A 82 17.71 -25.11 -3.80
N TYR A 83 18.52 -24.58 -2.89
CA TYR A 83 18.28 -23.31 -2.25
C TYR A 83 18.44 -22.14 -3.24
N ASN A 84 17.48 -21.20 -3.25
CA ASN A 84 17.60 -19.96 -4.01
C ASN A 84 16.64 -18.88 -3.42
N PRO A 85 17.18 -17.75 -2.93
CA PRO A 85 16.38 -16.69 -2.31
C PRO A 85 15.26 -16.10 -3.19
N LYS A 86 15.37 -16.21 -4.51
CA LYS A 86 14.31 -15.76 -5.44
C LYS A 86 12.99 -16.53 -5.26
N TYR A 87 13.02 -17.67 -4.62
CA TYR A 87 11.85 -18.52 -4.38
C TYR A 87 11.30 -18.40 -2.95
N TYR A 88 11.68 -17.39 -2.21
CA TYR A 88 11.03 -17.10 -0.93
C TYR A 88 9.56 -16.75 -1.14
N VAL A 89 8.70 -17.40 -0.37
CA VAL A 89 7.27 -17.10 -0.28
C VAL A 89 7.04 -16.23 0.93
N TYR A 90 6.47 -15.05 0.71
CA TYR A 90 6.25 -14.07 1.78
C TYR A 90 4.80 -14.05 2.23
N GLU A 91 4.63 -13.77 3.52
CA GLU A 91 3.37 -13.37 4.14
C GLU A 91 3.50 -11.93 4.62
N GLN A 92 2.45 -11.15 4.43
CA GLN A 92 2.42 -9.77 4.91
C GLN A 92 2.03 -9.72 6.38
N ILE A 93 2.70 -8.87 7.15
CA ILE A 93 2.39 -8.62 8.56
C ILE A 93 1.79 -7.23 8.66
N LYS A 94 0.52 -7.15 9.10
CA LYS A 94 -0.17 -5.87 9.31
C LYS A 94 0.48 -5.13 10.49
N PRO A 95 0.70 -3.80 10.39
CA PRO A 95 1.09 -2.99 11.54
C PRO A 95 0.02 -2.98 12.63
N LYS A 96 0.40 -2.73 13.87
CA LYS A 96 -0.54 -2.65 15.00
C LYS A 96 -1.46 -1.44 14.88
N LEU A 97 -0.93 -0.33 14.39
CA LEU A 97 -1.69 0.86 14.04
C LEU A 97 -1.61 1.04 12.52
N SER A 98 -2.78 1.08 11.86
CA SER A 98 -2.92 1.16 10.42
C SER A 98 -4.00 2.17 10.05
N ILE A 99 -3.86 2.83 8.90
CA ILE A 99 -4.94 3.65 8.36
C ILE A 99 -6.17 2.81 8.03
N GLU A 100 -6.01 1.53 7.70
CA GLU A 100 -7.15 0.64 7.42
C GLU A 100 -8.14 0.53 8.61
N ASP A 101 -7.69 0.81 9.83
CA ASP A 101 -8.51 0.75 11.05
C ASP A 101 -8.77 2.15 11.64
N THR A 102 -8.30 3.23 10.99
CA THR A 102 -8.30 4.59 11.55
C THR A 102 -8.92 5.58 10.56
N TYR A 103 -10.19 5.90 10.74
CA TYR A 103 -10.94 6.81 9.86
C TYR A 103 -11.20 8.19 10.48
N ASP A 104 -10.88 8.37 11.75
CA ASP A 104 -11.13 9.59 12.53
C ASP A 104 -9.94 10.57 12.53
N LYS A 105 -9.04 10.44 11.55
CA LYS A 105 -7.86 11.29 11.38
C LYS A 105 -7.75 11.78 9.95
N TYR A 106 -7.12 12.95 9.77
CA TYR A 106 -6.82 13.50 8.44
C TYR A 106 -5.54 12.90 7.87
N ILE A 107 -5.53 12.64 6.57
CA ILE A 107 -4.33 12.24 5.83
C ILE A 107 -3.87 13.46 5.00
N GLU A 108 -2.61 13.88 5.16
CA GLU A 108 -1.98 14.95 4.36
C GLU A 108 -0.81 14.44 3.52
N SER A 109 -0.26 13.28 3.89
CA SER A 109 0.86 12.66 3.18
C SER A 109 0.91 11.16 3.45
N ALA A 110 1.66 10.45 2.61
CA ALA A 110 2.03 9.06 2.84
C ALA A 110 3.38 8.97 3.59
N THR A 111 3.82 7.75 3.87
CA THR A 111 5.12 7.52 4.50
C THR A 111 6.27 8.09 3.65
N PRO A 112 7.21 8.86 4.26
CA PRO A 112 8.32 9.50 3.52
C PRO A 112 9.30 8.52 2.88
N LYS A 113 9.23 7.23 3.22
CA LYS A 113 10.13 6.19 2.67
C LYS A 113 9.86 5.83 1.21
N LYS A 114 8.70 6.23 0.65
CA LYS A 114 8.34 5.98 -0.75
C LYS A 114 8.78 7.18 -1.61
N ASN A 115 9.59 6.92 -2.64
CA ASN A 115 9.92 7.93 -3.66
C ASN A 115 8.76 8.10 -4.66
N GLU A 116 7.56 8.25 -4.10
CA GLU A 116 6.30 8.35 -4.82
C GLU A 116 5.53 9.57 -4.33
N ILE A 117 4.74 10.15 -5.21
CA ILE A 117 3.80 11.24 -4.91
C ILE A 117 2.48 10.99 -5.61
N SER A 118 1.43 11.65 -5.17
CA SER A 118 0.15 11.67 -5.88
C SER A 118 -0.27 13.09 -6.19
N ILE A 119 -0.99 13.27 -7.30
CA ILE A 119 -1.47 14.57 -7.75
C ILE A 119 -3.00 14.58 -7.74
N ILE A 120 -3.57 15.61 -7.14
CA ILE A 120 -4.98 15.96 -7.15
C ILE A 120 -5.13 17.25 -7.97
N LEU A 121 -6.01 17.25 -8.96
CA LEU A 121 -6.36 18.42 -9.75
C LEU A 121 -7.75 18.90 -9.35
N ASN A 122 -7.86 20.09 -8.80
CA ASN A 122 -9.14 20.68 -8.37
C ASN A 122 -9.62 21.70 -9.40
N LEU A 123 -10.74 21.42 -10.07
CA LEU A 123 -11.30 22.29 -11.09
C LEU A 123 -12.13 23.37 -10.44
N THR A 124 -11.78 24.63 -10.63
CA THR A 124 -12.50 25.81 -10.11
C THR A 124 -13.12 26.67 -11.20
N GLU A 125 -12.58 26.62 -12.42
CA GLU A 125 -13.07 27.35 -13.59
C GLU A 125 -13.66 26.40 -14.64
N ASN A 126 -14.34 26.93 -15.64
CA ASN A 126 -14.85 26.17 -16.78
C ASN A 126 -13.72 25.84 -17.76
N ILE A 127 -12.78 25.03 -17.31
CA ILE A 127 -11.70 24.50 -18.15
C ILE A 127 -12.18 23.21 -18.80
N GLU A 128 -11.91 23.05 -20.09
CA GLU A 128 -12.30 21.85 -20.81
C GLU A 128 -11.49 20.64 -20.30
N LEU A 129 -12.18 19.66 -19.76
CA LEU A 129 -11.58 18.40 -19.30
C LEU A 129 -10.71 17.72 -20.35
N LYS A 130 -11.07 17.85 -21.63
CA LYS A 130 -10.32 17.27 -22.76
C LYS A 130 -8.86 17.74 -22.85
N GLU A 131 -8.59 19.00 -22.50
CA GLU A 131 -7.22 19.55 -22.49
C GLU A 131 -6.39 18.88 -21.39
N ILE A 132 -6.94 18.76 -20.19
CA ILE A 132 -6.30 18.09 -19.06
C ILE A 132 -6.08 16.60 -19.37
N GLU A 133 -7.08 15.92 -19.92
CA GLU A 133 -6.99 14.52 -20.32
C GLU A 133 -5.87 14.26 -21.30
N LYS A 134 -5.77 15.09 -22.34
CA LYS A 134 -4.71 14.99 -23.35
C LYS A 134 -3.33 15.12 -22.70
N LEU A 135 -3.15 16.07 -21.79
CA LEU A 135 -1.90 16.28 -21.07
C LEU A 135 -1.56 15.08 -20.19
N ILE A 136 -2.51 14.59 -19.37
CA ILE A 136 -2.32 13.46 -18.47
C ILE A 136 -1.97 12.20 -19.25
N LYS A 137 -2.69 11.94 -20.35
CA LYS A 137 -2.43 10.81 -21.24
C LYS A 137 -1.04 10.88 -21.85
N ASN A 138 -0.63 12.04 -22.38
CA ASN A 138 0.69 12.25 -22.96
C ASN A 138 1.80 12.05 -21.93
N GLN A 139 1.54 12.43 -20.69
CA GLN A 139 2.46 12.26 -19.58
C GLN A 139 2.45 10.84 -18.98
N ASN A 140 1.52 9.97 -19.39
CA ASN A 140 1.35 8.62 -18.85
C ASN A 140 1.36 8.60 -17.33
N ILE A 141 0.51 9.41 -16.73
CA ILE A 141 0.29 9.50 -15.28
C ILE A 141 -1.18 9.31 -14.96
N GLU A 142 -1.45 8.95 -13.71
CA GLU A 142 -2.80 8.85 -13.19
C GLU A 142 -2.98 9.87 -12.07
N VAL A 143 -4.07 10.63 -12.13
CA VAL A 143 -4.39 11.69 -11.17
C VAL A 143 -5.85 11.58 -10.76
N ILE A 144 -6.22 12.26 -9.67
CA ILE A 144 -7.61 12.46 -9.29
C ILE A 144 -8.02 13.86 -9.72
N ILE A 145 -9.17 13.97 -10.40
CA ILE A 145 -9.77 15.25 -10.72
C ILE A 145 -10.98 15.46 -9.81
N LEU A 146 -10.98 16.60 -9.13
CA LEU A 146 -12.06 17.03 -8.26
C LEU A 146 -12.78 18.24 -8.87
N LYS A 147 -14.10 18.29 -8.68
CA LYS A 147 -14.91 19.51 -8.81
C LYS A 147 -15.76 19.64 -7.54
N ASP A 148 -15.72 20.80 -6.90
CA ASP A 148 -16.38 21.04 -5.61
C ASP A 148 -16.01 19.98 -4.54
N ASN A 149 -14.74 19.62 -4.48
CA ASN A 149 -14.18 18.58 -3.61
C ASN A 149 -14.76 17.17 -3.81
N LYS A 150 -15.42 16.90 -4.95
CA LYS A 150 -15.93 15.59 -5.33
C LYS A 150 -15.19 15.05 -6.55
N PRO A 151 -14.80 13.77 -6.56
CA PRO A 151 -14.18 13.16 -7.74
C PRO A 151 -15.12 13.23 -8.96
N ILE A 152 -14.59 13.65 -10.09
CA ILE A 152 -15.29 13.61 -11.37
C ILE A 152 -14.97 12.27 -12.04
N ILE A 153 -16.04 11.59 -12.48
CA ILE A 153 -15.93 10.29 -13.13
C ILE A 153 -16.40 10.49 -14.57
N GLU A 154 -15.46 10.67 -15.48
CA GLU A 154 -15.86 10.77 -16.89
C GLU A 154 -15.17 9.79 -17.84
N ASN A 155 -14.02 9.17 -17.49
CA ASN A 155 -13.37 8.20 -18.40
C ASN A 155 -12.24 7.36 -17.79
N ASN A 156 -11.59 6.50 -18.65
CA ASN A 156 -10.60 5.49 -18.29
C ASN A 156 -9.25 6.02 -17.73
N TYR A 157 -9.04 7.33 -17.69
CA TYR A 157 -7.78 7.94 -17.22
C TYR A 157 -7.91 8.52 -15.82
N PHE A 158 -9.12 8.60 -15.29
CA PHE A 158 -9.40 9.16 -13.98
C PHE A 158 -9.87 8.06 -13.05
N THR A 159 -9.15 7.89 -11.97
CA THR A 159 -9.50 6.89 -10.97
C THR A 159 -10.72 7.35 -10.22
N GLN A 160 -11.81 6.59 -10.34
CA GLN A 160 -12.93 6.71 -9.42
C GLN A 160 -12.47 6.19 -8.07
N ASP A 161 -12.25 7.08 -7.10
CA ASP A 161 -11.98 6.67 -5.76
C ASP A 161 -13.03 7.21 -4.80
N ASN A 162 -13.98 6.35 -4.48
CA ASN A 162 -15.04 6.64 -3.51
C ASN A 162 -14.59 6.35 -2.06
N ASN A 163 -13.34 5.96 -1.84
CA ASN A 163 -12.82 5.60 -0.52
C ASN A 163 -12.31 6.81 0.27
N TYR A 164 -12.26 7.98 -0.35
CA TYR A 164 -11.74 9.20 0.25
C TYR A 164 -12.74 10.35 0.19
N CYS A 165 -12.73 11.16 1.25
CA CYS A 165 -13.29 12.49 1.26
C CYS A 165 -12.17 13.51 1.12
N TYR A 166 -12.41 14.62 0.43
CA TYR A 166 -11.42 15.68 0.22
C TYR A 166 -11.88 16.97 0.88
N ILE A 167 -11.02 17.59 1.68
CA ILE A 167 -11.32 18.85 2.38
C ILE A 167 -10.11 19.79 2.29
N GLU A 168 -10.35 21.08 2.38
CA GLU A 168 -9.29 22.11 2.43
C GLU A 168 -8.98 22.52 3.87
N GLU A 169 -10.03 22.67 4.67
CA GLU A 169 -9.93 23.07 6.07
C GLU A 169 -10.43 21.96 6.99
N GLU A 170 -9.86 21.86 8.18
CA GLU A 170 -10.28 20.90 9.18
C GLU A 170 -11.74 21.12 9.58
N ASN A 171 -12.53 20.07 9.51
CA ASN A 171 -13.95 20.09 9.83
C ASN A 171 -14.34 18.74 10.48
N GLU A 172 -14.50 18.76 11.79
CA GLU A 172 -14.84 17.57 12.56
C GLU A 172 -16.16 16.91 12.16
N SER A 173 -17.14 17.69 11.74
CA SER A 173 -18.43 17.15 11.30
C SER A 173 -18.26 16.34 10.01
N LYS A 174 -17.54 16.89 9.03
CA LYS A 174 -17.21 16.18 7.78
C LYS A 174 -16.32 14.96 8.03
N LEU A 175 -15.33 15.08 8.92
CA LEU A 175 -14.48 13.94 9.31
C LEU A 175 -15.31 12.79 9.86
N LYS A 176 -16.21 13.08 10.81
CA LYS A 176 -17.11 12.08 11.40
C LYS A 176 -18.08 11.49 10.36
N GLU A 177 -18.58 12.30 9.44
CA GLU A 177 -19.44 11.83 8.34
C GLU A 177 -18.70 10.85 7.42
N CYS A 178 -17.47 11.19 7.01
CA CYS A 178 -16.63 10.33 6.19
C CYS A 178 -16.27 9.04 6.90
N ALA A 179 -15.89 9.11 8.17
CA ALA A 179 -15.58 7.94 9.00
C ALA A 179 -16.77 6.97 9.11
N LYS A 180 -18.01 7.47 9.26
CA LYS A 180 -19.24 6.65 9.27
C LYS A 180 -19.45 5.88 7.96
N GLN A 181 -18.92 6.38 6.86
CA GLN A 181 -18.97 5.74 5.54
C GLN A 181 -17.75 4.86 5.26
N ASN A 182 -16.88 4.63 6.24
CA ASN A 182 -15.58 3.96 6.10
C ASN A 182 -14.70 4.60 5.01
N LYS A 183 -14.71 5.94 4.96
CA LYS A 183 -13.86 6.73 4.05
C LYS A 183 -12.81 7.49 4.84
N HIS A 184 -11.60 7.49 4.32
CA HIS A 184 -10.55 8.34 4.87
C HIS A 184 -10.74 9.78 4.41
N THR A 185 -10.34 10.73 5.25
CA THR A 185 -10.41 12.15 4.93
C THR A 185 -9.02 12.67 4.56
N ILE A 186 -8.85 13.07 3.31
CA ILE A 186 -7.64 13.71 2.81
C ILE A 186 -7.79 15.22 2.99
N LYS A 187 -6.89 15.81 3.78
CA LYS A 187 -6.77 17.26 3.89
C LYS A 187 -5.77 17.72 2.83
N LYS A 188 -6.25 18.53 1.89
CA LYS A 188 -5.49 19.02 0.77
C LYS A 188 -5.21 20.53 0.91
N HIS A 189 -4.12 20.98 0.31
CA HIS A 189 -3.76 22.38 0.21
C HIS A 189 -3.53 22.70 -1.26
N ASP A 190 -4.45 23.44 -1.86
CA ASP A 190 -4.42 23.72 -3.29
C ASP A 190 -3.36 24.78 -3.62
N ILE A 191 -2.48 24.45 -4.56
CA ILE A 191 -1.54 25.41 -5.15
C ILE A 191 -2.30 26.18 -6.24
N LYS A 192 -2.50 27.48 -6.03
CA LYS A 192 -3.34 28.35 -6.87
C LYS A 192 -2.57 29.16 -7.92
N ASN A 193 -1.27 29.32 -7.74
CA ASN A 193 -0.38 30.08 -8.64
C ASN A 193 1.08 29.69 -8.46
N ASN A 194 1.96 30.17 -9.35
CA ASN A 194 3.40 29.87 -9.29
C ASN A 194 3.69 28.38 -9.06
N LEU A 195 2.98 27.51 -9.79
CA LEU A 195 2.94 26.06 -9.55
C LEU A 195 4.34 25.45 -9.50
N LEU A 196 5.16 25.68 -10.53
CA LEU A 196 6.50 25.13 -10.58
C LEU A 196 7.39 25.61 -9.42
N LYS A 197 7.29 26.88 -9.04
CA LYS A 197 8.06 27.44 -7.92
C LYS A 197 7.67 26.79 -6.60
N ASN A 198 6.37 26.67 -6.34
CA ASN A 198 5.85 26.03 -5.13
C ASN A 198 6.29 24.56 -5.05
N ILE A 199 6.17 23.82 -6.15
CA ILE A 199 6.58 22.40 -6.19
C ILE A 199 8.09 22.26 -5.92
N LYS A 200 8.94 23.10 -6.50
CA LYS A 200 10.38 23.09 -6.22
C LYS A 200 10.73 23.25 -4.74
N GLN A 201 9.92 23.96 -3.99
CA GLN A 201 10.13 24.23 -2.57
C GLN A 201 9.52 23.17 -1.65
N THR A 202 8.46 22.50 -2.07
CA THR A 202 7.63 21.68 -1.16
C THR A 202 7.63 20.19 -1.48
N ILE A 203 8.18 19.77 -2.64
CA ILE A 203 8.16 18.37 -3.04
C ILE A 203 9.01 17.51 -2.09
N SER A 204 8.44 16.41 -1.67
CA SER A 204 9.08 15.41 -0.82
C SER A 204 8.46 14.03 -1.03
N ASN A 205 9.13 12.98 -0.57
CA ASN A 205 8.61 11.62 -0.63
C ASN A 205 7.26 11.51 0.09
N GLY A 206 6.33 10.78 -0.49
CA GLY A 206 5.00 10.55 0.08
C GLY A 206 4.05 11.76 0.00
N LYS A 207 4.43 12.83 -0.69
CA LYS A 207 3.61 14.05 -0.76
C LYS A 207 2.36 13.85 -1.60
N ILE A 208 1.22 14.33 -1.09
CA ILE A 208 0.00 14.56 -1.85
C ILE A 208 0.04 16.01 -2.32
N ILE A 209 0.07 16.20 -3.63
CA ILE A 209 0.13 17.54 -4.26
C ILE A 209 -1.26 17.85 -4.78
N SER A 210 -1.88 18.91 -4.26
CA SER A 210 -3.17 19.39 -4.76
C SER A 210 -2.97 20.71 -5.52
N ILE A 211 -3.54 20.79 -6.71
CA ILE A 211 -3.39 21.90 -7.65
C ILE A 211 -4.77 22.41 -8.02
N GLU A 212 -5.03 23.67 -7.77
CA GLU A 212 -6.18 24.36 -8.31
C GLU A 212 -5.94 24.63 -9.80
N ILE A 213 -6.78 24.05 -10.65
CA ILE A 213 -6.69 24.23 -12.11
C ILE A 213 -7.42 25.49 -12.53
N ASN A 214 -6.64 26.46 -12.95
CA ASN A 214 -7.06 27.74 -13.49
C ASN A 214 -6.18 28.13 -14.68
N ASN A 215 -6.44 29.26 -15.32
CA ASN A 215 -5.74 29.72 -16.52
C ASN A 215 -4.22 29.94 -16.32
N MET A 216 -3.75 30.07 -15.09
CA MET A 216 -2.32 30.20 -14.79
C MET A 216 -1.66 28.85 -14.56
N THR A 217 -2.24 28.02 -13.68
CA THR A 217 -1.65 26.74 -13.28
C THR A 217 -1.64 25.70 -14.40
N ILE A 218 -2.64 25.71 -15.29
CA ILE A 218 -2.71 24.77 -16.42
C ILE A 218 -1.53 24.96 -17.39
N LYS A 219 -1.07 26.20 -17.60
CA LYS A 219 0.08 26.51 -18.47
C LYS A 219 1.40 25.99 -17.89
N GLU A 220 1.50 25.90 -16.57
CA GLU A 220 2.70 25.40 -15.88
C GLU A 220 2.63 23.88 -15.60
N LEU A 221 1.46 23.24 -15.79
CA LEU A 221 1.22 21.87 -15.34
C LEU A 221 2.16 20.87 -16.01
N GLU A 222 2.30 20.93 -17.33
CA GLU A 222 3.18 20.00 -18.07
C GLU A 222 4.64 20.16 -17.64
N LEU A 223 5.12 21.39 -17.55
CA LEU A 223 6.48 21.68 -17.10
C LEU A 223 6.74 21.19 -15.67
N THR A 224 5.73 21.34 -14.82
CA THR A 224 5.79 20.87 -13.42
C THR A 224 5.85 19.35 -13.33
N ILE A 225 5.03 18.65 -14.10
CA ILE A 225 5.05 17.18 -14.16
C ILE A 225 6.42 16.69 -14.65
N ASN A 226 6.95 17.29 -15.69
CA ASN A 226 8.28 16.96 -16.20
C ASN A 226 9.38 17.21 -15.15
N TYR A 227 9.31 18.31 -14.41
CA TYR A 227 10.24 18.58 -13.31
C TYR A 227 10.17 17.49 -12.23
N ILE A 228 8.97 17.11 -11.81
CA ILE A 228 8.74 16.06 -10.80
C ILE A 228 9.39 14.74 -11.24
N LYS A 229 9.13 14.31 -12.48
CA LYS A 229 9.71 13.08 -13.05
C LYS A 229 11.23 13.14 -13.15
N ASN A 230 11.77 14.28 -13.59
CA ASN A 230 13.23 14.48 -13.70
C ASN A 230 13.93 14.50 -12.35
N LYS A 231 13.21 14.79 -11.26
CA LYS A 231 13.70 14.64 -9.88
C LYS A 231 13.64 13.20 -9.37
N GLY A 232 13.17 12.25 -10.19
CA GLY A 232 13.10 10.83 -9.86
C GLY A 232 11.87 10.43 -9.04
N TYR A 233 10.86 11.31 -8.94
CA TYR A 233 9.60 10.96 -8.31
C TYR A 233 8.70 10.21 -9.29
N LYS A 234 8.07 9.13 -8.80
CA LYS A 234 7.01 8.41 -9.49
C LYS A 234 5.67 9.01 -9.09
N ILE A 235 4.86 9.41 -10.07
CA ILE A 235 3.49 9.85 -9.83
C ILE A 235 2.59 8.63 -9.88
N VAL A 236 1.89 8.37 -8.78
CA VAL A 236 1.04 7.18 -8.59
C VAL A 236 -0.36 7.56 -8.15
N LYS A 237 -1.30 6.62 -8.26
CA LYS A 237 -2.66 6.78 -7.70
C LYS A 237 -2.60 7.05 -6.20
N ILE A 238 -3.59 7.79 -5.69
CA ILE A 238 -3.68 8.07 -4.25
C ILE A 238 -3.80 6.78 -3.43
N GLN A 239 -4.54 5.78 -3.94
CA GLN A 239 -4.67 4.48 -3.29
C GLN A 239 -3.33 3.74 -3.20
N GLU A 240 -2.51 3.82 -4.26
CA GLU A 240 -1.18 3.21 -4.29
C GLU A 240 -0.25 3.94 -3.32
N LEU A 241 -0.29 5.28 -3.35
CA LEU A 241 0.52 6.11 -2.45
C LEU A 241 0.22 5.82 -0.98
N LEU A 242 -1.07 5.75 -0.62
CA LEU A 242 -1.52 5.55 0.76
C LEU A 242 -1.56 4.07 1.17
N SER A 243 -1.38 3.13 0.23
CA SER A 243 -1.35 1.71 0.56
C SER A 243 -0.21 1.40 1.53
N GLU A 244 -0.53 0.82 2.67
CA GLU A 244 0.46 0.32 3.62
C GLU A 244 1.03 -1.04 3.20
N LYS A 245 0.36 -1.75 2.27
CA LYS A 245 0.81 -3.05 1.76
C LYS A 245 2.02 -2.90 0.86
N ASN A 246 2.95 -3.85 0.99
CA ASN A 246 4.08 -3.90 0.07
C ASN A 246 3.57 -4.35 -1.31
N THR A 247 3.73 -3.52 -2.32
CA THR A 247 3.64 -3.96 -3.71
C THR A 247 4.85 -4.84 -3.99
N ASN A 248 4.60 -6.09 -4.35
CA ASN A 248 5.63 -7.07 -4.73
C ASN A 248 6.35 -6.64 -6.01
#